data_e03eaf4c782b67f75075c57f8aa836d6
#
_entry.id   e03eaf4c782b67f75075c57f8aa836d6
#
_cell.length_a   1.000
_cell.length_b   1.000
_cell.length_c   1.000
_cell.angle_alpha   90.00
_cell.angle_beta   90.00
_cell.angle_gamma   90.00
#
_symmetry.space_group_name_H-M   'P 1'
#
loop_
_entity.id
_entity.type
_entity.pdbx_description
1 polymer ?
#
loop_
_entity_poly.entity_id
_entity_poly.type
_entity_poly.pdbx_seq_one_letter_code
_entity_poly.pdbx_strand_id
1 'polypeptide(L)'
;MVIEVLPLIASSDYDDFRTVVGSEMPATYDHWCQLVASQIRIFAQAGRTTKQVPIRPTPFVNFLSAKAAVADLMMLRTYAIEIEARESIERKLSVV
;
A
#
# COMPACT_ATOMS: atom_id res chain seq x y z
N MET A 1 6.52 14.83 -13.14
CA MET A 1 5.59 14.75 -11.99
C MET A 1 5.93 13.54 -11.14
N VAL A 2 6.11 13.73 -9.85
CA VAL A 2 6.41 12.64 -8.93
C VAL A 2 5.10 12.13 -8.33
N ILE A 3 4.88 10.81 -8.43
CA ILE A 3 3.71 10.17 -7.85
C ILE A 3 4.17 9.28 -6.70
N GLU A 4 3.58 9.53 -5.52
CA GLU A 4 3.83 8.71 -4.34
C GLU A 4 2.73 7.66 -4.23
N VAL A 5 3.11 6.39 -4.20
CA VAL A 5 2.17 5.28 -4.11
C VAL A 5 1.97 4.89 -2.65
N LEU A 6 0.71 4.78 -2.23
CA LEU A 6 0.34 4.34 -0.89
C LEU A 6 -0.63 3.16 -0.98
N PRO A 7 -0.57 2.22 -0.03
CA PRO A 7 -1.52 1.11 -0.01
C PRO A 7 -2.91 1.58 0.39
N LEU A 8 -3.92 1.06 -0.30
CA LEU A 8 -5.34 1.25 0.07
C LEU A 8 -5.85 -0.07 0.64
N ILE A 9 -6.21 -0.05 1.91
CA ILE A 9 -6.71 -1.23 2.63
C ILE A 9 -8.20 -1.05 2.88
N ALA A 10 -9.01 -2.03 2.47
CA ALA A 10 -10.44 -2.02 2.77
C ALA A 10 -10.68 -2.28 4.26
N SER A 11 -11.75 -1.70 4.82
CA SER A 11 -12.07 -1.89 6.23
C SER A 11 -12.26 -3.34 6.60
N SER A 12 -12.83 -4.14 5.69
CA SER A 12 -13.06 -5.57 5.91
C SER A 12 -11.77 -6.40 5.95
N ASP A 13 -10.66 -5.88 5.40
CA ASP A 13 -9.36 -6.55 5.36
C ASP A 13 -8.40 -6.06 6.44
N TYR A 14 -8.75 -4.99 7.15
CA TYR A 14 -7.81 -4.31 8.04
C TYR A 14 -7.28 -5.22 9.15
N ASP A 15 -8.17 -5.98 9.79
CA ASP A 15 -7.77 -6.86 10.89
C ASP A 15 -6.82 -7.96 10.43
N ASP A 16 -7.03 -8.48 9.22
CA ASP A 16 -6.15 -9.48 8.63
C ASP A 16 -4.75 -8.91 8.38
N PHE A 17 -4.67 -7.69 7.83
CA PHE A 17 -3.38 -7.01 7.66
C PHE A 17 -2.70 -6.78 9.00
N ARG A 18 -3.45 -6.36 10.00
CA ARG A 18 -2.90 -6.09 11.32
C ARG A 18 -2.38 -7.37 12.00
N THR A 19 -3.03 -8.50 11.75
CA THR A 19 -2.56 -9.80 12.21
C THR A 19 -1.20 -10.15 11.60
N VAL A 20 -0.99 -9.84 10.33
CA VAL A 20 0.25 -10.14 9.61
C VAL A 20 1.36 -9.15 9.98
N VAL A 21 1.06 -7.86 9.97
CA VAL A 21 2.06 -6.79 10.20
C VAL A 21 2.34 -6.59 11.69
N GLY A 22 1.31 -6.65 12.51
CA GLY A 22 1.46 -6.52 13.96
C GLY A 22 1.25 -5.11 14.47
N SER A 23 1.91 -4.80 15.60
CA SER A 23 1.67 -3.59 16.37
C SER A 23 2.11 -2.29 15.70
N GLU A 24 2.83 -2.34 14.59
CA GLU A 24 3.14 -1.14 13.81
C GLU A 24 1.88 -0.51 13.22
N MET A 25 0.85 -1.32 12.96
CA MET A 25 -0.42 -0.81 12.46
C MET A 25 -1.28 -0.30 13.62
N PRO A 26 -1.99 0.84 13.44
CA PRO A 26 -2.88 1.34 14.47
C PRO A 26 -3.93 0.31 14.88
N ALA A 27 -4.43 0.43 16.11
CA ALA A 27 -5.42 -0.50 16.66
C ALA A 27 -6.76 -0.44 15.92
N THR A 28 -7.10 0.69 15.30
CA THR A 28 -8.38 0.87 14.61
C THR A 28 -8.18 1.27 13.15
N TYR A 29 -9.13 0.87 12.31
CA TYR A 29 -9.14 1.27 10.90
C TYR A 29 -9.28 2.79 10.75
N ASP A 30 -10.07 3.45 11.60
CA ASP A 30 -10.23 4.91 11.55
C ASP A 30 -8.91 5.62 11.77
N HIS A 31 -8.11 5.15 12.71
CA HIS A 31 -6.78 5.71 12.97
C HIS A 31 -5.85 5.50 11.76
N TRP A 32 -5.92 4.30 11.16
CA TRP A 32 -5.18 4.02 9.93
C TRP A 32 -5.53 5.01 8.83
N CYS A 33 -6.83 5.27 8.60
CA CYS A 33 -7.29 6.22 7.58
C CYS A 33 -6.80 7.63 7.87
N GLN A 34 -6.76 8.05 9.14
CA GLN A 34 -6.23 9.35 9.55
C GLN A 34 -4.74 9.48 9.24
N LEU A 35 -3.96 8.41 9.49
CA LEU A 35 -2.54 8.42 9.16
C LEU A 35 -2.30 8.51 7.67
N VAL A 36 -3.07 7.78 6.86
CA VAL A 36 -2.98 7.84 5.40
C VAL A 36 -3.34 9.24 4.90
N ALA A 37 -4.43 9.82 5.40
CA ALA A 37 -4.84 11.17 5.03
C ALA A 37 -3.78 12.21 5.37
N SER A 38 -3.13 12.06 6.53
CA SER A 38 -2.04 12.91 6.97
C SER A 38 -0.84 12.82 6.03
N GLN A 39 -0.49 11.60 5.61
CA GLN A 39 0.61 11.36 4.70
C GLN A 39 0.34 11.98 3.32
N ILE A 40 -0.89 11.83 2.82
CA ILE A 40 -1.31 12.45 1.55
C ILE A 40 -1.15 13.96 1.62
N ARG A 41 -1.54 14.57 2.73
CA ARG A 41 -1.43 16.02 2.95
C ARG A 41 0.04 16.47 2.94
N ILE A 42 0.90 15.71 3.60
CA ILE A 42 2.35 16.00 3.64
C ILE A 42 2.93 15.96 2.23
N PHE A 43 2.59 14.95 1.44
CA PHE A 43 3.06 14.85 0.05
C PHE A 43 2.53 16.00 -0.79
N ALA A 44 1.25 16.37 -0.63
CA ALA A 44 0.65 17.48 -1.38
C ALA A 44 1.36 18.80 -1.08
N GLN A 45 1.74 19.04 0.18
CA GLN A 45 2.49 20.25 0.57
C GLN A 45 3.89 20.29 -0.07
N ALA A 46 4.45 19.11 -0.37
CA ALA A 46 5.73 19.00 -1.06
C ALA A 46 5.60 19.01 -2.58
N GLY A 47 4.39 19.26 -3.11
CA GLY A 47 4.13 19.28 -4.55
C GLY A 47 4.04 17.90 -5.19
N ARG A 48 3.76 16.85 -4.40
CA ARG A 48 3.70 15.48 -4.89
C ARG A 48 2.25 15.00 -4.95
N THR A 49 1.93 14.26 -6.00
CA THR A 49 0.63 13.61 -6.17
C THR A 49 0.68 12.23 -5.56
N THR A 50 -0.40 11.84 -4.88
CA THR A 50 -0.51 10.52 -4.26
C THR A 50 -1.47 9.64 -5.06
N LYS A 51 -1.11 8.38 -5.21
CA LYS A 51 -1.99 7.35 -5.76
C LYS A 51 -2.14 6.24 -4.74
N GLN A 52 -3.39 5.92 -4.38
CA GLN A 52 -3.69 4.80 -3.50
C GLN A 52 -3.96 3.55 -4.33
N VAL A 53 -3.26 2.47 -4.03
CA VAL A 53 -3.36 1.21 -4.76
C VAL A 53 -3.99 0.16 -3.85
N PRO A 54 -5.15 -0.42 -4.24
CA PRO A 54 -5.80 -1.45 -3.42
C PRO A 54 -4.91 -2.68 -3.27
N ILE A 55 -4.79 -3.16 -2.03
CA ILE A 55 -4.04 -4.37 -1.71
C ILE A 55 -4.92 -5.32 -0.89
N ARG A 56 -4.63 -6.61 -0.98
CA ARG A 56 -5.37 -7.66 -0.27
C ARG A 56 -4.40 -8.48 0.59
N PRO A 57 -4.90 -9.09 1.71
CA PRO A 57 -4.02 -9.79 2.65
C PRO A 57 -3.32 -11.01 2.05
N THR A 58 -4.05 -11.88 1.37
CA THR A 58 -3.47 -13.13 0.84
C THR A 58 -2.40 -12.89 -0.21
N PRO A 59 -2.62 -12.06 -1.24
CA PRO A 59 -1.55 -11.72 -2.18
C PRO A 59 -0.34 -11.06 -1.50
N PHE A 60 -0.58 -10.24 -0.47
CA PHE A 60 0.51 -9.62 0.29
C PHE A 60 1.38 -10.66 0.99
N VAL A 61 0.75 -11.63 1.66
CA VAL A 61 1.48 -12.72 2.32
C VAL A 61 2.30 -13.52 1.31
N ASN A 62 1.72 -13.81 0.16
CA ASN A 62 2.43 -14.52 -0.92
C ASN A 62 3.63 -13.72 -1.43
N PHE A 63 3.49 -12.41 -1.57
CA PHE A 63 4.58 -11.52 -1.94
C PHE A 63 5.72 -11.56 -0.92
N LEU A 64 5.40 -11.51 0.37
CA LEU A 64 6.40 -11.59 1.44
C LEU A 64 7.14 -12.92 1.41
N SER A 65 6.41 -14.02 1.22
CA SER A 65 7.00 -15.37 1.15
C SER A 65 7.97 -15.49 -0.01
N ALA A 66 7.60 -14.97 -1.18
CA ALA A 66 8.45 -15.02 -2.37
C ALA A 66 9.75 -14.24 -2.19
N LYS A 67 9.75 -13.19 -1.36
CA LYS A 67 10.94 -12.37 -1.11
C LYS A 67 11.65 -12.73 0.20
N ALA A 68 11.15 -13.70 0.94
CA ALA A 68 11.65 -14.06 2.26
C ALA A 68 11.73 -12.83 3.17
N ALA A 69 10.72 -11.94 3.09
CA ALA A 69 10.69 -10.66 3.79
C ALA A 69 9.78 -10.73 5.01
N VAL A 70 10.09 -9.89 6.00
CA VAL A 70 9.27 -9.74 7.21
C VAL A 70 8.17 -8.72 6.95
N ALA A 71 6.96 -9.00 7.46
CA ALA A 71 5.83 -8.10 7.32
C ALA A 71 6.01 -6.86 8.19
N ASP A 72 6.00 -5.67 7.57
CA ASP A 72 6.05 -4.39 8.27
C ASP A 72 5.35 -3.31 7.42
N LEU A 73 5.25 -2.09 7.94
CA LEU A 73 4.61 -0.98 7.22
C LEU A 73 5.32 -0.65 5.91
N MET A 74 6.64 -0.73 5.90
CA MET A 74 7.42 -0.46 4.68
C MET A 74 7.07 -1.46 3.59
N MET A 75 6.87 -2.73 3.95
CA MET A 75 6.54 -3.77 2.97
C MET A 75 5.13 -3.61 2.40
N LEU A 76 4.18 -3.06 3.15
CA LEU A 76 2.86 -2.72 2.62
C LEU A 76 3.00 -1.73 1.46
N ARG A 77 3.79 -0.70 1.66
CA ARG A 77 4.03 0.32 0.62
C ARG A 77 4.82 -0.27 -0.55
N THR A 78 5.84 -1.06 -0.27
CA THR A 78 6.65 -1.72 -1.30
C THR A 78 5.78 -2.59 -2.19
N TYR A 79 4.86 -3.35 -1.61
CA TYR A 79 3.93 -4.18 -2.35
C TYR A 79 2.99 -3.34 -3.23
N ALA A 80 2.45 -2.25 -2.69
CA ALA A 80 1.59 -1.34 -3.46
C ALA A 80 2.35 -0.74 -4.66
N ILE A 81 3.60 -0.35 -4.46
CA ILE A 81 4.45 0.17 -5.53
C ILE A 81 4.66 -0.89 -6.62
N GLU A 82 4.90 -2.14 -6.24
CA GLU A 82 5.09 -3.21 -7.21
C GLU A 82 3.83 -3.49 -8.03
N ILE A 83 2.65 -3.47 -7.40
CA ILE A 83 1.37 -3.62 -8.11
C ILE A 83 1.22 -2.50 -9.14
N GLU A 84 1.45 -1.26 -8.76
CA GLU A 84 1.35 -0.11 -9.67
C GLU A 84 2.32 -0.23 -10.84
N ALA A 85 3.55 -0.69 -10.59
CA ALA A 85 4.53 -0.89 -11.64
C ALA A 85 4.08 -1.95 -12.64
N ARG A 86 3.51 -3.06 -12.17
CA ARG A 86 2.97 -4.11 -13.03
C ARG A 86 1.80 -3.62 -13.87
N GLU A 87 0.86 -2.92 -13.27
CA GLU A 87 -0.29 -2.37 -13.98
C GLU A 87 0.12 -1.37 -15.04
N SER A 88 1.12 -0.54 -14.76
CA SER A 88 1.67 0.41 -15.73
C SER A 88 2.27 -0.30 -16.94
N ILE A 89 3.00 -1.39 -16.73
CA ILE A 89 3.58 -2.18 -17.81
C ILE A 89 2.48 -2.83 -18.63
N GLU A 90 1.47 -3.41 -18.01
CA GLU A 90 0.34 -4.04 -18.70
C GLU A 90 -0.42 -3.04 -19.56
N ARG A 91 -0.64 -1.82 -19.04
CA ARG A 91 -1.31 -0.76 -19.81
C ARG A 91 -0.50 -0.36 -21.03
N LYS A 92 0.82 -0.28 -20.91
CA LYS A 92 1.71 0.02 -22.06
C LYS A 92 1.67 -1.08 -23.10
N LEU A 93 1.62 -2.33 -22.69
CA LEU A 93 1.54 -3.47 -23.61
C LEU A 93 0.20 -3.54 -24.32
N SER A 94 -0.88 -3.13 -23.68
CA SER A 94 -2.22 -3.19 -24.26
C SER A 94 -2.51 -2.05 -25.25
N VAL A 95 -1.65 -1.07 -25.35
CA VAL A 95 -1.82 0.06 -26.29
C VAL A 95 -1.24 -0.25 -27.68
N VAL A 96 -0.53 -1.33 -27.82
CA VAL A 96 0.11 -1.70 -29.10
C VAL A 96 -0.89 -2.23 -30.12
#